data_ebb502552d3d24dbe1de691102745229
#
_entry.id   ebb502552d3d24dbe1de691102745229
#
_cell.length_a   1.000
_cell.length_b   1.000
_cell.length_c   1.000
_cell.angle_alpha   90.00
_cell.angle_beta   90.00
_cell.angle_gamma   90.00
#
_symmetry.space_group_name_H-M   'P 1'
#
loop_
_entity.id
_entity.type
_entity.pdbx_description
1 polymer ?
#
loop_
_entity_poly.entity_id
_entity_poly.type
_entity_poly.pdbx_seq_one_letter_code
_entity_poly.pdbx_strand_id
1 'polypeptide(L)'
;MRLKDKVALVTGGARGIGQAIAMAFAKEGADIVVADVNLEIAQKTASEIESLGRKALALEMDVTNYEKVEEGINKILDKMGKVDILVNNAGITKDNLLLRMSQADWDAVINVNLKGTFNCIKAVSRPMIKQRSGRIISIASIIGLMGNPGQANYAASKAGIIALTKTVAKELASRNINANAVAPGFIQTEMTAKLPEDIKKKMMEAIPLAKLGTPQDVANVCLFLASDESSYITGQIITVDGGMVMA
;
A
#
# COMPACT_ATOMS: atom_id res chain seq x y z
N MET A 1 -7.05 -19.66 8.62
CA MET A 1 -7.27 -18.20 8.40
C MET A 1 -6.23 -17.43 9.17
N ARG A 2 -5.29 -16.81 8.47
CA ARG A 2 -4.11 -16.12 9.01
C ARG A 2 -4.45 -14.77 9.65
N LEU A 3 -5.58 -14.16 9.24
CA LEU A 3 -6.03 -12.83 9.70
C LEU A 3 -7.42 -12.87 10.36
N LYS A 4 -7.78 -14.02 10.95
CA LYS A 4 -9.08 -14.17 11.62
C LYS A 4 -9.29 -13.05 12.64
N ASP A 5 -10.47 -12.41 12.57
CA ASP A 5 -10.92 -11.35 13.47
C ASP A 5 -10.04 -10.07 13.47
N LYS A 6 -9.17 -9.88 12.47
CA LYS A 6 -8.42 -8.64 12.27
C LYS A 6 -9.24 -7.65 11.44
N VAL A 7 -9.01 -6.36 11.68
CA VAL A 7 -9.56 -5.26 10.87
C VAL A 7 -8.42 -4.61 10.09
N ALA A 8 -8.52 -4.62 8.77
CA ALA A 8 -7.50 -4.06 7.88
C ALA A 8 -8.04 -2.86 7.10
N LEU A 9 -7.34 -1.73 7.21
CA LEU A 9 -7.55 -0.56 6.37
C LEU A 9 -6.60 -0.61 5.17
N VAL A 10 -7.15 -0.56 3.95
CA VAL A 10 -6.39 -0.51 2.70
C VAL A 10 -6.70 0.79 1.98
N THR A 11 -5.72 1.69 1.87
CA THR A 11 -5.86 2.94 1.11
C THR A 11 -5.61 2.71 -0.38
N GLY A 12 -6.37 3.39 -1.27
CA GLY A 12 -6.36 3.06 -2.69
C GLY A 12 -6.82 1.61 -2.93
N GLY A 13 -7.71 1.10 -2.06
CA GLY A 13 -8.14 -0.30 -2.02
C GLY A 13 -9.18 -0.68 -3.07
N ALA A 14 -9.65 0.28 -3.87
CA ALA A 14 -10.76 0.08 -4.78
C ALA A 14 -10.39 -0.69 -6.07
N ARG A 15 -9.12 -0.78 -6.43
CA ARG A 15 -8.65 -1.43 -7.67
C ARG A 15 -7.18 -1.88 -7.59
N GLY A 16 -6.77 -2.67 -8.59
CA GLY A 16 -5.37 -3.05 -8.81
C GLY A 16 -4.74 -3.78 -7.62
N ILE A 17 -3.55 -3.35 -7.22
CA ILE A 17 -2.81 -3.94 -6.10
C ILE A 17 -3.60 -3.82 -4.78
N GLY A 18 -4.20 -2.65 -4.51
CA GLY A 18 -4.98 -2.44 -3.30
C GLY A 18 -6.18 -3.37 -3.19
N GLN A 19 -6.93 -3.56 -4.26
CA GLN A 19 -8.05 -4.51 -4.31
C GLN A 19 -7.57 -5.95 -4.09
N ALA A 20 -6.48 -6.36 -4.76
CA ALA A 20 -5.93 -7.70 -4.59
C ALA A 20 -5.50 -7.96 -3.13
N ILE A 21 -4.90 -6.97 -2.45
CA ILE A 21 -4.56 -7.05 -1.02
C ILE A 21 -5.83 -7.17 -0.17
N ALA A 22 -6.83 -6.32 -0.39
CA ALA A 22 -8.09 -6.34 0.35
C ALA A 22 -8.79 -7.70 0.23
N MET A 23 -8.88 -8.24 -1.00
CA MET A 23 -9.47 -9.56 -1.27
C MET A 23 -8.67 -10.70 -0.64
N ALA A 24 -7.33 -10.66 -0.70
CA ALA A 24 -6.48 -11.67 -0.08
C ALA A 24 -6.65 -11.69 1.45
N PHE A 25 -6.71 -10.51 2.08
CA PHE A 25 -6.92 -10.39 3.52
C PHE A 25 -8.31 -10.88 3.95
N ALA A 26 -9.36 -10.55 3.17
CA ALA A 26 -10.71 -11.01 3.42
C ALA A 26 -10.82 -12.55 3.35
N LYS A 27 -10.21 -13.19 2.35
CA LYS A 27 -10.16 -14.65 2.22
C LYS A 27 -9.48 -15.32 3.43
N GLU A 28 -8.57 -14.60 4.09
CA GLU A 28 -7.87 -15.07 5.29
C GLU A 28 -8.51 -14.60 6.61
N GLY A 29 -9.75 -14.12 6.54
CA GLY A 29 -10.61 -13.88 7.71
C GLY A 29 -10.58 -12.46 8.27
N ALA A 30 -9.94 -11.50 7.60
CA ALA A 30 -10.00 -10.11 8.03
C ALA A 30 -11.31 -9.44 7.62
N ASP A 31 -11.79 -8.50 8.43
CA ASP A 31 -12.76 -7.50 8.04
C ASP A 31 -12.02 -6.31 7.39
N ILE A 32 -12.57 -5.75 6.34
CA ILE A 32 -11.82 -4.83 5.48
C ILE A 32 -12.46 -3.45 5.42
N VAL A 33 -11.61 -2.43 5.53
CA VAL A 33 -11.99 -1.06 5.16
C VAL A 33 -11.31 -0.72 3.84
N VAL A 34 -12.11 -0.52 2.81
CA VAL A 34 -11.67 -0.11 1.48
C VAL A 34 -11.75 1.40 1.41
N ALA A 35 -10.61 2.09 1.56
CA ALA A 35 -10.56 3.54 1.47
C ALA A 35 -10.04 3.99 0.09
N ASP A 36 -10.78 4.87 -0.56
CA ASP A 36 -10.42 5.44 -1.86
C ASP A 36 -11.02 6.84 -2.00
N VAL A 37 -10.51 7.66 -2.91
CA VAL A 37 -11.13 8.94 -3.28
C VAL A 37 -12.41 8.74 -4.10
N ASN A 38 -12.57 7.59 -4.73
CA ASN A 38 -13.76 7.20 -5.46
C ASN A 38 -14.60 6.21 -4.63
N LEU A 39 -15.61 6.73 -3.95
CA LEU A 39 -16.48 5.94 -3.09
C LEU A 39 -17.25 4.83 -3.86
N GLU A 40 -17.68 5.10 -5.08
CA GLU A 40 -18.45 4.14 -5.88
C GLU A 40 -17.64 2.87 -6.17
N ILE A 41 -16.37 3.05 -6.58
CA ILE A 41 -15.49 1.91 -6.85
C ILE A 41 -15.12 1.19 -5.53
N ALA A 42 -14.92 1.94 -4.44
CA ALA A 42 -14.69 1.35 -3.13
C ALA A 42 -15.88 0.51 -2.64
N GLN A 43 -17.11 0.95 -2.89
CA GLN A 43 -18.33 0.19 -2.58
C GLN A 43 -18.43 -1.12 -3.36
N LYS A 44 -18.04 -1.11 -4.63
CA LYS A 44 -17.98 -2.33 -5.44
C LYS A 44 -17.07 -3.38 -4.80
N THR A 45 -15.84 -2.99 -4.48
CA THR A 45 -14.88 -3.88 -3.83
C THR A 45 -15.35 -4.32 -2.44
N ALA A 46 -15.99 -3.44 -1.67
CA ALA A 46 -16.59 -3.81 -0.39
C ALA A 46 -17.68 -4.88 -0.56
N SER A 47 -18.56 -4.74 -1.54
CA SER A 47 -19.61 -5.74 -1.83
C SER A 47 -19.02 -7.09 -2.26
N GLU A 48 -17.93 -7.10 -3.02
CA GLU A 48 -17.20 -8.34 -3.35
C GLU A 48 -16.67 -9.02 -2.08
N ILE A 49 -16.12 -8.24 -1.13
CA ILE A 49 -15.63 -8.76 0.16
C ILE A 49 -16.79 -9.30 1.02
N GLU A 50 -17.92 -8.61 1.05
CA GLU A 50 -19.12 -9.08 1.77
C GLU A 50 -19.62 -10.42 1.22
N SER A 51 -19.50 -10.64 -0.09
CA SER A 51 -19.86 -11.93 -0.71
C SER A 51 -18.97 -13.10 -0.25
N LEU A 52 -17.78 -12.80 0.31
CA LEU A 52 -16.91 -13.79 0.95
C LEU A 52 -17.27 -14.06 2.42
N GLY A 53 -18.35 -13.45 2.92
CA GLY A 53 -18.80 -13.61 4.31
C GLY A 53 -18.00 -12.77 5.32
N ARG A 54 -17.31 -11.71 4.88
CA ARG A 54 -16.58 -10.79 5.76
C ARG A 54 -17.28 -9.44 5.83
N LYS A 55 -17.08 -8.71 6.93
CA LYS A 55 -17.55 -7.32 7.02
C LYS A 55 -16.66 -6.44 6.15
N ALA A 56 -17.28 -5.54 5.39
CA ALA A 56 -16.56 -4.54 4.63
C ALA A 56 -17.14 -3.14 4.89
N LEU A 57 -16.27 -2.13 4.84
CA LEU A 57 -16.63 -0.73 4.91
C LEU A 57 -15.96 0.02 3.76
N ALA A 58 -16.76 0.56 2.84
CA ALA A 58 -16.26 1.51 1.86
C ALA A 58 -16.17 2.91 2.50
N LEU A 59 -15.05 3.59 2.30
CA LEU A 59 -14.79 4.89 2.89
C LEU A 59 -14.19 5.83 1.83
N GLU A 60 -14.87 6.95 1.57
CA GLU A 60 -14.28 8.03 0.79
C GLU A 60 -13.22 8.73 1.65
N MET A 61 -11.96 8.70 1.20
CA MET A 61 -10.84 9.26 1.96
C MET A 61 -9.75 9.79 1.04
N ASP A 62 -9.54 11.10 1.08
CA ASP A 62 -8.37 11.73 0.49
C ASP A 62 -7.21 11.70 1.50
N VAL A 63 -6.19 10.89 1.23
CA VAL A 63 -5.02 10.74 2.10
C VAL A 63 -4.17 12.00 2.21
N THR A 64 -4.32 12.96 1.28
CA THR A 64 -3.58 14.23 1.32
C THR A 64 -4.07 15.18 2.40
N ASN A 65 -5.33 15.02 2.84
CA ASN A 65 -5.97 15.83 3.87
C ASN A 65 -5.97 15.08 5.21
N TYR A 66 -5.17 15.58 6.18
CA TYR A 66 -5.01 14.91 7.46
C TYR A 66 -6.32 14.84 8.27
N GLU A 67 -7.12 15.91 8.26
CA GLU A 67 -8.40 15.97 8.97
C GLU A 67 -9.37 14.91 8.42
N LYS A 68 -9.43 14.72 7.10
CA LYS A 68 -10.24 13.67 6.46
C LYS A 68 -9.75 12.26 6.81
N VAL A 69 -8.44 12.08 6.90
CA VAL A 69 -7.87 10.80 7.35
C VAL A 69 -8.25 10.53 8.80
N GLU A 70 -8.12 11.52 9.70
CA GLU A 70 -8.47 11.38 11.12
C GLU A 70 -9.97 11.10 11.31
N GLU A 71 -10.85 11.83 10.61
CA GLU A 71 -12.30 11.54 10.56
C GLU A 71 -12.57 10.10 10.08
N GLY A 72 -11.84 9.65 9.05
CA GLY A 72 -11.93 8.29 8.54
C GLY A 72 -11.55 7.24 9.58
N ILE A 73 -10.42 7.42 10.27
CA ILE A 73 -10.01 6.51 11.35
C ILE A 73 -11.04 6.47 12.49
N ASN A 74 -11.59 7.61 12.89
CA ASN A 74 -12.64 7.63 13.92
C ASN A 74 -13.88 6.85 13.48
N LYS A 75 -14.34 7.02 12.22
CA LYS A 75 -15.44 6.21 11.66
C LYS A 75 -15.15 4.70 11.66
N ILE A 76 -13.90 4.31 11.41
CA ILE A 76 -13.49 2.89 11.46
C ILE A 76 -13.57 2.39 12.90
N LEU A 77 -13.05 3.15 13.87
CA LEU A 77 -13.10 2.77 15.27
C LEU A 77 -14.54 2.65 15.77
N ASP A 78 -15.43 3.55 15.37
CA ASP A 78 -16.86 3.51 15.74
C ASP A 78 -17.58 2.29 15.14
N LYS A 79 -17.29 1.93 13.87
CA LYS A 79 -18.02 0.85 13.17
C LYS A 79 -17.39 -0.53 13.34
N MET A 80 -16.06 -0.60 13.42
CA MET A 80 -15.30 -1.86 13.45
C MET A 80 -14.62 -2.09 14.80
N GLY A 81 -14.57 -1.09 15.69
CA GLY A 81 -14.02 -1.17 17.04
C GLY A 81 -12.49 -1.05 17.12
N LYS A 82 -11.77 -1.28 16.02
CA LYS A 82 -10.30 -1.30 15.99
C LYS A 82 -9.73 -1.14 14.58
N VAL A 83 -8.40 -0.93 14.51
CA VAL A 83 -7.60 -1.07 13.29
C VAL A 83 -6.37 -1.90 13.64
N ASP A 84 -6.31 -3.13 13.15
CA ASP A 84 -5.16 -4.03 13.39
C ASP A 84 -4.08 -3.87 12.32
N ILE A 85 -4.48 -3.60 11.07
CA ILE A 85 -3.59 -3.55 9.93
C ILE A 85 -3.87 -2.28 9.12
N LEU A 86 -2.81 -1.55 8.77
CA LEU A 86 -2.84 -0.47 7.80
C LEU A 86 -2.02 -0.86 6.57
N VAL A 87 -2.62 -0.78 5.39
CA VAL A 87 -1.91 -0.88 4.12
C VAL A 87 -1.96 0.47 3.42
N ASN A 88 -0.82 1.17 3.36
CA ASN A 88 -0.66 2.41 2.59
C ASN A 88 -0.36 2.04 1.15
N ASN A 89 -1.40 1.97 0.33
CA ASN A 89 -1.28 1.65 -1.10
C ASN A 89 -1.69 2.81 -2.00
N ALA A 90 -2.45 3.79 -1.51
CA ALA A 90 -2.81 4.97 -2.31
C ALA A 90 -1.58 5.64 -2.91
N GLY A 91 -1.63 5.90 -4.22
CA GLY A 91 -0.51 6.51 -4.92
C GLY A 91 -0.84 6.83 -6.37
N ILE A 92 -0.10 7.79 -6.90
CA ILE A 92 -0.19 8.26 -8.30
C ILE A 92 1.20 8.37 -8.91
N THR A 93 1.26 8.40 -10.25
CA THR A 93 2.43 8.80 -11.02
C THR A 93 2.07 10.02 -11.88
N LYS A 94 3.05 10.89 -12.10
CA LYS A 94 3.01 11.98 -13.07
C LYS A 94 4.40 12.09 -13.69
N ASP A 95 4.61 11.28 -14.71
CA ASP A 95 5.93 11.06 -15.29
C ASP A 95 6.27 12.16 -16.30
N ASN A 96 7.46 12.74 -16.14
CA ASN A 96 8.07 13.67 -17.10
C ASN A 96 9.58 13.76 -16.87
N LEU A 97 10.33 14.07 -17.91
CA LEU A 97 11.78 14.32 -17.76
C LEU A 97 12.02 15.46 -16.77
N LEU A 98 13.09 15.40 -16.01
CA LEU A 98 13.40 16.34 -14.92
C LEU A 98 13.27 17.82 -15.35
N LEU A 99 13.82 18.17 -16.51
CA LEU A 99 13.77 19.55 -17.02
C LEU A 99 12.37 20.00 -17.45
N ARG A 100 11.42 19.08 -17.64
CA ARG A 100 10.04 19.36 -18.06
C ARG A 100 9.01 19.10 -16.98
N MET A 101 9.44 18.54 -15.85
CA MET A 101 8.53 18.24 -14.72
C MET A 101 8.08 19.54 -14.08
N SER A 102 6.76 19.75 -14.02
CA SER A 102 6.20 20.92 -13.36
C SER A 102 6.25 20.77 -11.82
N GLN A 103 6.31 21.90 -11.10
CA GLN A 103 6.18 21.90 -9.63
C GLN A 103 4.86 21.27 -9.20
N ALA A 104 3.77 21.53 -9.93
CA ALA A 104 2.46 20.95 -9.63
C ALA A 104 2.45 19.40 -9.74
N ASP A 105 3.15 18.83 -10.73
CA ASP A 105 3.27 17.38 -10.85
C ASP A 105 4.15 16.77 -9.77
N TRP A 106 5.22 17.48 -9.40
CA TRP A 106 6.06 17.10 -8.27
C TRP A 106 5.25 17.09 -6.97
N ASP A 107 4.59 18.21 -6.65
CA ASP A 107 3.84 18.37 -5.41
C ASP A 107 2.67 17.38 -5.31
N ALA A 108 1.97 17.12 -6.41
CA ALA A 108 0.87 16.17 -6.44
C ALA A 108 1.34 14.75 -6.05
N VAL A 109 2.47 14.29 -6.62
CA VAL A 109 3.01 12.96 -6.33
C VAL A 109 3.54 12.86 -4.90
N ILE A 110 4.28 13.87 -4.44
CA ILE A 110 4.78 13.90 -3.04
C ILE A 110 3.62 13.95 -2.04
N ASN A 111 2.60 14.77 -2.31
CA ASN A 111 1.45 14.91 -1.41
C ASN A 111 0.64 13.61 -1.31
N VAL A 112 0.34 12.95 -2.43
CA VAL A 112 -0.44 11.71 -2.38
C VAL A 112 0.40 10.56 -1.82
N ASN A 113 1.58 10.31 -2.40
CA ASN A 113 2.33 9.09 -2.10
C ASN A 113 3.00 9.15 -0.73
N LEU A 114 3.77 10.22 -0.44
CA LEU A 114 4.59 10.29 0.77
C LEU A 114 3.84 10.93 1.93
N LYS A 115 3.28 12.14 1.73
CA LYS A 115 2.53 12.82 2.78
C LYS A 115 1.25 12.05 3.15
N GLY A 116 0.54 11.48 2.16
CA GLY A 116 -0.62 10.63 2.40
C GLY A 116 -0.29 9.40 3.24
N THR A 117 0.83 8.71 2.93
CA THR A 117 1.33 7.61 3.76
C THR A 117 1.63 8.07 5.20
N PHE A 118 2.31 9.21 5.37
CA PHE A 118 2.58 9.79 6.68
C PHE A 118 1.28 10.11 7.45
N ASN A 119 0.30 10.73 6.80
CA ASN A 119 -0.97 11.09 7.41
C ASN A 119 -1.70 9.84 7.95
N CYS A 120 -1.78 8.76 7.15
CA CYS A 120 -2.43 7.53 7.54
C CYS A 120 -1.71 6.85 8.71
N ILE A 121 -0.36 6.76 8.66
CA ILE A 121 0.44 6.20 9.75
C ILE A 121 0.22 6.98 11.04
N LYS A 122 0.30 8.31 10.98
CA LYS A 122 0.09 9.20 12.13
C LYS A 122 -1.28 8.99 12.75
N ALA A 123 -2.34 8.91 11.95
CA ALA A 123 -3.70 8.75 12.44
C ALA A 123 -3.95 7.39 13.11
N VAL A 124 -3.40 6.28 12.56
CA VAL A 124 -3.57 4.94 13.17
C VAL A 124 -2.63 4.68 14.34
N SER A 125 -1.54 5.45 14.48
CA SER A 125 -0.54 5.19 15.52
C SER A 125 -1.12 5.24 16.92
N ARG A 126 -1.96 6.25 17.21
CA ARG A 126 -2.57 6.42 18.54
C ARG A 126 -3.45 5.22 18.95
N PRO A 127 -4.45 4.78 18.15
CA PRO A 127 -5.22 3.58 18.46
C PRO A 127 -4.36 2.31 18.53
N MET A 128 -3.40 2.10 17.62
CA MET A 128 -2.51 0.93 17.66
C MET A 128 -1.61 0.91 18.90
N ILE A 129 -1.08 2.06 19.34
CA ILE A 129 -0.32 2.19 20.60
C ILE A 129 -1.18 1.80 21.80
N LYS A 130 -2.44 2.25 21.85
CA LYS A 130 -3.39 1.90 22.90
C LYS A 130 -3.71 0.39 22.89
N GLN A 131 -3.85 -0.20 21.71
CA GLN A 131 -4.06 -1.65 21.52
C GLN A 131 -2.81 -2.48 21.88
N ARG A 132 -1.60 -1.88 21.87
CA ARG A 132 -0.30 -2.55 21.94
C ARG A 132 -0.14 -3.65 20.88
N SER A 133 -0.69 -3.41 19.71
CA SER A 133 -0.65 -4.31 18.56
C SER A 133 -0.94 -3.54 17.27
N GLY A 134 -0.24 -3.85 16.20
CA GLY A 134 -0.47 -3.28 14.87
C GLY A 134 0.48 -3.81 13.81
N ARG A 135 0.03 -3.77 12.56
CA ARG A 135 0.85 -4.06 11.37
C ARG A 135 0.67 -2.91 10.39
N ILE A 136 1.77 -2.27 10.02
CA ILE A 136 1.80 -1.17 9.04
C ILE A 136 2.59 -1.66 7.84
N ILE A 137 1.96 -1.67 6.68
CA ILE A 137 2.56 -2.11 5.43
C ILE A 137 2.43 -0.98 4.42
N SER A 138 3.55 -0.50 3.90
CA SER A 138 3.56 0.60 2.92
C SER A 138 4.02 0.09 1.55
N ILE A 139 3.24 0.41 0.50
CA ILE A 139 3.60 0.03 -0.86
C ILE A 139 4.58 1.07 -1.42
N ALA A 140 5.85 0.69 -1.39
CA ALA A 140 6.95 1.42 -2.02
C ALA A 140 7.02 1.11 -3.54
N SER A 141 8.20 0.97 -4.08
CA SER A 141 8.51 0.51 -5.45
C SER A 141 10.01 0.25 -5.56
N ILE A 142 10.42 -0.63 -6.46
CA ILE A 142 11.83 -0.74 -6.85
C ILE A 142 12.37 0.58 -7.40
N ILE A 143 11.53 1.43 -7.98
CA ILE A 143 11.91 2.76 -8.46
C ILE A 143 12.41 3.66 -7.32
N GLY A 144 11.91 3.48 -6.10
CA GLY A 144 12.45 4.15 -4.91
C GLY A 144 13.84 3.66 -4.49
N LEU A 145 14.28 2.50 -4.98
CA LEU A 145 15.60 1.92 -4.71
C LEU A 145 16.61 2.30 -5.81
N MET A 146 16.20 2.22 -7.09
CA MET A 146 17.12 2.34 -8.22
C MET A 146 16.94 3.63 -9.04
N GLY A 147 15.86 4.36 -8.87
CA GLY A 147 15.48 5.46 -9.75
C GLY A 147 14.95 4.99 -11.11
N ASN A 148 14.35 5.92 -11.87
CA ASN A 148 13.98 5.70 -13.26
C ASN A 148 13.89 7.03 -14.01
N PRO A 149 14.43 7.16 -15.22
CA PRO A 149 14.28 8.37 -16.02
C PRO A 149 12.80 8.77 -16.17
N GLY A 150 12.51 10.06 -15.99
CA GLY A 150 11.14 10.58 -16.07
C GLY A 150 10.30 10.43 -14.79
N GLN A 151 10.82 9.82 -13.74
CA GLN A 151 10.08 9.55 -12.50
C GLN A 151 10.73 10.17 -11.25
N ALA A 152 11.34 11.35 -11.36
CA ALA A 152 12.05 11.98 -10.24
C ALA A 152 11.15 12.17 -9.01
N ASN A 153 9.92 12.67 -9.19
CA ASN A 153 8.92 12.82 -8.13
C ASN A 153 8.48 11.48 -7.53
N TYR A 154 8.20 10.49 -8.39
CA TYR A 154 7.77 9.16 -7.95
C TYR A 154 8.90 8.44 -7.20
N ALA A 155 10.11 8.42 -7.76
CA ALA A 155 11.29 7.84 -7.11
C ALA A 155 11.54 8.45 -5.73
N ALA A 156 11.54 9.80 -5.64
CA ALA A 156 11.70 10.51 -4.37
C ALA A 156 10.59 10.14 -3.37
N SER A 157 9.32 10.08 -3.81
CA SER A 157 8.21 9.70 -2.93
C SER A 157 8.36 8.28 -2.40
N LYS A 158 8.75 7.31 -3.25
CA LYS A 158 8.89 5.91 -2.87
C LYS A 158 10.13 5.65 -2.00
N ALA A 159 11.24 6.36 -2.26
CA ALA A 159 12.40 6.37 -1.38
C ALA A 159 12.06 6.98 0.00
N GLY A 160 11.27 8.05 0.02
CA GLY A 160 10.77 8.65 1.26
C GLY A 160 9.89 7.69 2.09
N ILE A 161 9.03 6.89 1.44
CA ILE A 161 8.25 5.84 2.11
C ILE A 161 9.15 4.79 2.75
N ILE A 162 10.22 4.38 2.07
CA ILE A 162 11.21 3.43 2.60
C ILE A 162 11.88 3.99 3.87
N ALA A 163 12.33 5.23 3.84
CA ALA A 163 12.94 5.89 4.99
C ALA A 163 11.94 6.07 6.14
N LEU A 164 10.72 6.52 5.84
CA LEU A 164 9.64 6.68 6.82
C LEU A 164 9.30 5.33 7.48
N THR A 165 9.22 4.24 6.73
CA THR A 165 8.95 2.89 7.26
C THR A 165 9.99 2.49 8.31
N LYS A 166 11.27 2.72 8.04
CA LYS A 166 12.36 2.40 8.97
C LYS A 166 12.27 3.23 10.26
N THR A 167 11.92 4.50 10.15
CA THR A 167 11.73 5.40 11.30
C THR A 167 10.55 4.93 12.16
N VAL A 168 9.39 4.71 11.54
CA VAL A 168 8.17 4.24 12.22
C VAL A 168 8.40 2.90 12.91
N ALA A 169 9.13 1.98 12.26
CA ALA A 169 9.48 0.69 12.86
C ALA A 169 10.25 0.86 14.17
N LYS A 170 11.24 1.77 14.22
CA LYS A 170 12.01 2.05 15.43
C LYS A 170 11.17 2.71 16.52
N GLU A 171 10.32 3.66 16.17
CA GLU A 171 9.49 4.40 17.13
C GLU A 171 8.40 3.53 17.78
N LEU A 172 7.79 2.62 16.98
CA LEU A 172 6.61 1.89 17.43
C LEU A 172 6.88 0.45 17.89
N ALA A 173 8.10 -0.07 17.72
CA ALA A 173 8.46 -1.45 18.10
C ALA A 173 8.16 -1.77 19.56
N SER A 174 8.45 -0.84 20.49
CA SER A 174 8.17 -1.01 21.92
C SER A 174 6.68 -1.15 22.29
N ARG A 175 5.82 -0.88 21.32
CA ARG A 175 4.35 -1.01 21.41
C ARG A 175 3.82 -2.24 20.67
N ASN A 176 4.69 -3.16 20.27
CA ASN A 176 4.35 -4.35 19.49
C ASN A 176 3.66 -4.02 18.15
N ILE A 177 4.15 -2.97 17.48
CA ILE A 177 3.69 -2.53 16.17
C ILE A 177 4.84 -2.72 15.19
N ASN A 178 4.62 -3.55 14.16
CA ASN A 178 5.59 -3.76 13.09
C ASN A 178 5.26 -2.85 11.91
N ALA A 179 6.29 -2.26 11.32
CA ALA A 179 6.16 -1.44 10.12
C ALA A 179 7.15 -1.93 9.06
N ASN A 180 6.63 -2.34 7.90
CA ASN A 180 7.43 -2.84 6.78
C ASN A 180 6.96 -2.23 5.47
N ALA A 181 7.78 -2.29 4.44
CA ALA A 181 7.42 -1.89 3.09
C ALA A 181 7.52 -3.05 2.10
N VAL A 182 6.66 -3.03 1.11
CA VAL A 182 6.75 -3.89 -0.06
C VAL A 182 7.13 -3.01 -1.24
N ALA A 183 8.13 -3.41 -2.01
CA ALA A 183 8.61 -2.69 -3.19
C ALA A 183 8.31 -3.51 -4.46
N PRO A 184 7.15 -3.33 -5.09
CA PRO A 184 6.83 -4.02 -6.33
C PRO A 184 7.74 -3.57 -7.47
N GLY A 185 8.05 -4.53 -8.37
CA GLY A 185 8.61 -4.27 -9.69
C GLY A 185 7.51 -3.99 -10.71
N PHE A 186 7.67 -4.54 -11.91
CA PHE A 186 6.67 -4.43 -12.97
C PHE A 186 5.51 -5.41 -12.73
N ILE A 187 4.38 -4.86 -12.29
CA ILE A 187 3.16 -5.60 -11.98
C ILE A 187 2.13 -5.39 -13.09
N GLN A 188 1.54 -6.48 -13.55
CA GLN A 188 0.47 -6.47 -14.55
C GLN A 188 -0.81 -5.87 -13.93
N THR A 189 -1.16 -4.67 -14.37
CA THR A 189 -2.37 -3.95 -13.99
C THR A 189 -3.11 -3.51 -15.24
N GLU A 190 -4.30 -2.95 -15.13
CA GLU A 190 -5.01 -2.36 -16.27
C GLU A 190 -4.17 -1.31 -17.01
N MET A 191 -3.29 -0.62 -16.30
CA MET A 191 -2.40 0.39 -16.87
C MET A 191 -1.31 -0.28 -17.72
N THR A 192 -0.64 -1.31 -17.21
CA THR A 192 0.43 -2.01 -17.94
C THR A 192 -0.13 -2.92 -19.05
N ALA A 193 -1.37 -3.40 -18.92
CA ALA A 193 -2.02 -4.20 -19.96
C ALA A 193 -2.17 -3.45 -21.29
N LYS A 194 -2.29 -2.12 -21.24
CA LYS A 194 -2.44 -1.24 -22.41
C LYS A 194 -1.11 -0.88 -23.09
N LEU A 195 0.03 -1.30 -22.54
CA LEU A 195 1.33 -1.01 -23.13
C LEU A 195 1.54 -1.84 -24.41
N PRO A 196 2.23 -1.28 -25.42
CA PRO A 196 2.64 -2.00 -26.63
C PRO A 196 3.47 -3.25 -26.29
N GLU A 197 3.36 -4.29 -27.10
CA GLU A 197 4.02 -5.58 -26.85
C GLU A 197 5.56 -5.49 -26.85
N ASP A 198 6.12 -4.61 -27.70
CA ASP A 198 7.57 -4.34 -27.72
C ASP A 198 8.08 -3.71 -26.42
N ILE A 199 7.28 -2.85 -25.78
CA ILE A 199 7.59 -2.28 -24.49
C ILE A 199 7.49 -3.35 -23.40
N LYS A 200 6.44 -4.17 -23.40
CA LYS A 200 6.29 -5.28 -22.47
C LYS A 200 7.47 -6.25 -22.56
N LYS A 201 7.90 -6.57 -23.80
CA LYS A 201 9.05 -7.45 -24.04
C LYS A 201 10.34 -6.89 -23.43
N LYS A 202 10.62 -5.60 -23.67
CA LYS A 202 11.78 -4.93 -23.07
C LYS A 202 11.73 -4.91 -21.54
N MET A 203 10.53 -4.71 -20.98
CA MET A 203 10.35 -4.80 -19.52
C MET A 203 10.66 -6.22 -19.01
N MET A 204 10.17 -7.26 -19.70
CA MET A 204 10.43 -8.65 -19.31
C MET A 204 11.90 -9.05 -19.45
N GLU A 205 12.63 -8.51 -20.43
CA GLU A 205 14.07 -8.75 -20.60
C GLU A 205 14.90 -8.25 -19.41
N ALA A 206 14.41 -7.23 -18.70
CA ALA A 206 15.04 -6.70 -17.48
C ALA A 206 14.72 -7.51 -16.21
N ILE A 207 13.79 -8.48 -16.30
CA ILE A 207 13.35 -9.28 -15.15
C ILE A 207 14.00 -10.67 -15.23
N PRO A 208 14.84 -11.09 -14.26
CA PRO A 208 15.45 -12.43 -14.26
C PRO A 208 14.43 -13.58 -14.39
N LEU A 209 13.25 -13.48 -13.77
CA LEU A 209 12.19 -14.47 -13.94
C LEU A 209 11.45 -14.37 -15.28
N ALA A 210 11.81 -13.44 -16.17
CA ALA A 210 11.29 -13.25 -17.53
C ALA A 210 9.75 -13.16 -17.63
N LYS A 211 9.08 -12.67 -16.60
CA LYS A 211 7.62 -12.45 -16.56
C LYS A 211 7.26 -11.26 -15.69
N LEU A 212 6.16 -10.60 -16.00
CA LEU A 212 5.58 -9.58 -15.14
C LEU A 212 4.99 -10.24 -13.87
N GLY A 213 5.11 -9.55 -12.74
CA GLY A 213 4.38 -9.92 -11.54
C GLY A 213 2.88 -9.59 -11.67
N THR A 214 2.08 -10.18 -10.79
CA THR A 214 0.64 -9.92 -10.67
C THR A 214 0.32 -9.13 -9.39
N PRO A 215 -0.83 -8.46 -9.29
CA PRO A 215 -1.30 -7.88 -8.03
C PRO A 215 -1.36 -8.91 -6.90
N GLN A 216 -1.62 -10.18 -7.22
CA GLN A 216 -1.66 -11.27 -6.25
C GLN A 216 -0.27 -11.58 -5.67
N ASP A 217 0.80 -11.45 -6.44
CA ASP A 217 2.17 -11.66 -5.93
C ASP A 217 2.49 -10.63 -4.84
N VAL A 218 2.10 -9.38 -5.04
CA VAL A 218 2.23 -8.32 -4.03
C VAL A 218 1.34 -8.60 -2.82
N ALA A 219 0.08 -8.99 -3.05
CA ALA A 219 -0.88 -9.29 -2.00
C ALA A 219 -0.42 -10.45 -1.09
N ASN A 220 0.24 -11.46 -1.65
CA ASN A 220 0.77 -12.59 -0.88
C ASN A 220 1.86 -12.14 0.13
N VAL A 221 2.75 -11.24 -0.28
CA VAL A 221 3.77 -10.68 0.61
C VAL A 221 3.13 -9.77 1.67
N CYS A 222 2.16 -8.95 1.28
CA CYS A 222 1.40 -8.14 2.24
C CYS A 222 0.66 -9.01 3.26
N LEU A 223 0.07 -10.12 2.84
CA LEU A 223 -0.60 -11.08 3.71
C LEU A 223 0.38 -11.71 4.72
N PHE A 224 1.56 -12.12 4.28
CA PHE A 224 2.61 -12.61 5.16
C PHE A 224 3.00 -11.54 6.20
N LEU A 225 3.25 -10.30 5.77
CA LEU A 225 3.63 -9.20 6.66
C LEU A 225 2.50 -8.76 7.62
N ALA A 226 1.25 -9.01 7.27
CA ALA A 226 0.08 -8.73 8.10
C ALA A 226 -0.15 -9.82 9.16
N SER A 227 0.36 -11.03 8.97
CA SER A 227 0.15 -12.19 9.82
C SER A 227 1.16 -12.27 10.98
N ASP A 228 0.90 -13.18 11.92
CA ASP A 228 1.80 -13.44 13.06
C ASP A 228 3.09 -14.18 12.63
N GLU A 229 3.13 -14.76 11.42
CA GLU A 229 4.32 -15.39 10.85
C GLU A 229 5.48 -14.39 10.65
N SER A 230 5.19 -13.11 10.52
CA SER A 230 6.16 -12.02 10.39
C SER A 230 6.39 -11.24 11.69
N SER A 231 6.01 -11.78 12.84
CA SER A 231 6.04 -11.07 14.14
C SER A 231 7.42 -10.52 14.52
N TYR A 232 8.50 -11.13 14.05
CA TYR A 232 9.89 -10.69 14.29
C TYR A 232 10.49 -9.89 13.13
N ILE A 233 9.64 -9.42 12.18
CA ILE A 233 10.07 -8.64 11.00
C ILE A 233 9.53 -7.22 11.14
N THR A 234 10.43 -6.24 11.26
CA THR A 234 10.09 -4.81 11.25
C THR A 234 11.21 -3.98 10.62
N GLY A 235 10.84 -2.87 9.96
CA GLY A 235 11.76 -1.98 9.27
C GLY A 235 12.30 -2.53 7.95
N GLN A 236 11.77 -3.63 7.44
CA GLN A 236 12.25 -4.30 6.23
C GLN A 236 11.54 -3.77 4.98
N ILE A 237 12.26 -3.84 3.85
CA ILE A 237 11.75 -3.56 2.52
C ILE A 237 11.86 -4.85 1.72
N ILE A 238 10.71 -5.44 1.36
CA ILE A 238 10.68 -6.67 0.59
C ILE A 238 10.36 -6.35 -0.85
N THR A 239 11.29 -6.65 -1.76
CA THR A 239 11.06 -6.51 -3.21
C THR A 239 10.19 -7.66 -3.73
N VAL A 240 9.26 -7.32 -4.65
CA VAL A 240 8.41 -8.28 -5.36
C VAL A 240 8.52 -7.94 -6.84
N ASP A 241 9.65 -8.32 -7.45
CA ASP A 241 10.11 -7.77 -8.72
C ASP A 241 10.71 -8.80 -9.69
N GLY A 242 10.63 -10.07 -9.35
CA GLY A 242 11.20 -11.15 -10.18
C GLY A 242 12.72 -11.14 -10.27
N GLY A 243 13.39 -10.47 -9.30
CA GLY A 243 14.85 -10.40 -9.20
C GLY A 243 15.48 -9.21 -9.90
N MET A 244 14.71 -8.18 -10.28
CA MET A 244 15.25 -6.97 -10.92
C MET A 244 16.21 -6.21 -10.01
N VAL A 245 15.93 -6.16 -8.71
CA VAL A 245 16.76 -5.47 -7.72
C VAL A 245 17.12 -6.46 -6.62
N MET A 246 18.39 -6.84 -6.59
CA MET A 246 18.96 -7.70 -5.56
C MET A 246 19.81 -6.82 -4.65
N ALA A 247 19.37 -6.58 -3.42
CA ALA A 247 20.04 -5.75 -2.42
C ALA A 247 20.35 -6.58 -1.16
#